data_1d046f6fd7ca245f94df00b7547133e5
#
_entry.id   1d046f6fd7ca245f94df00b7547133e5
#
_cell.length_a   1.000
_cell.length_b   1.000
_cell.length_c   1.000
_cell.angle_alpha   90.00
_cell.angle_beta   90.00
_cell.angle_gamma   90.00
#
_symmetry.space_group_name_H-M   'P 1'
#
loop_
_entity.id
_entity.type
_entity.pdbx_description
1 polymer ?
#
loop_
_entity_poly.entity_id
_entity_poly.type
_entity_poly.pdbx_seq_one_letter_code
_entity_poly.pdbx_strand_id
1 'polypeptide(L)'
;MSADMGDEKSLKIILYLLRNFDSQPHVRCIARNTDVSTSSTGRILAKLNERDIVQRREQGNQTLYSLNYDNPLVIHHCSLALAIEFDRIKENHPTLHKHLRSFADSCDKAIGRNILSIVLFGSAAIGEHEKKSDLDLLVITDDLTHTKKVEHVSSAINASYSHDISPTTITEDAFLSELYKNNLLYQNILREGIPIHGSENYLRITFKYMRTIT
;
A
#
# COMPACT_ATOMS: atom_id res chain seq x y z
N MET A 1 8.71 7.69 -28.72
CA MET A 1 9.08 7.64 -27.29
C MET A 1 8.07 6.78 -26.58
N SER A 2 8.45 5.57 -26.15
CA SER A 2 7.59 4.72 -25.32
C SER A 2 7.44 5.42 -23.96
N ALA A 3 6.20 5.76 -23.55
CA ALA A 3 5.99 6.15 -22.16
C ALA A 3 6.40 4.94 -21.34
N ASP A 4 7.43 5.11 -20.56
CA ASP A 4 7.90 4.12 -19.62
C ASP A 4 6.77 3.87 -18.61
N MET A 5 6.42 2.59 -18.38
CA MET A 5 5.39 2.25 -17.40
C MET A 5 5.85 2.52 -15.97
N GLY A 6 7.12 2.82 -15.79
CA GLY A 6 7.72 3.30 -14.54
C GLY A 6 7.73 4.83 -14.43
N ASP A 7 7.13 5.57 -15.39
CA ASP A 7 7.05 7.02 -15.26
C ASP A 7 6.16 7.41 -14.06
N GLU A 8 6.45 8.53 -13.44
CA GLU A 8 5.76 9.00 -12.23
C GLU A 8 4.24 9.11 -12.43
N LYS A 9 3.78 9.52 -13.63
CA LYS A 9 2.35 9.67 -13.91
C LYS A 9 1.63 8.32 -13.99
N SER A 10 2.26 7.32 -14.61
CA SER A 10 1.72 5.96 -14.68
C SER A 10 1.60 5.36 -13.28
N LEU A 11 2.61 5.55 -12.43
CA LEU A 11 2.60 5.04 -11.05
C LEU A 11 1.57 5.75 -10.17
N LYS A 12 1.35 7.07 -10.33
CA LYS A 12 0.26 7.79 -9.66
C LYS A 12 -1.11 7.23 -10.04
N ILE A 13 -1.33 6.92 -11.31
CA ILE A 13 -2.59 6.33 -11.81
C ILE A 13 -2.78 4.93 -11.23
N ILE A 14 -1.74 4.09 -11.24
CA ILE A 14 -1.78 2.73 -10.69
C ILE A 14 -2.08 2.77 -9.18
N LEU A 15 -1.41 3.64 -8.43
CA LEU A 15 -1.63 3.81 -6.99
C LEU A 15 -3.06 4.28 -6.70
N TYR A 16 -3.58 5.22 -7.50
CA TYR A 16 -4.96 5.68 -7.37
C TYR A 16 -5.95 4.53 -7.59
N LEU A 17 -5.77 3.71 -8.64
CA LEU A 17 -6.62 2.55 -8.90
C LEU A 17 -6.50 1.49 -7.81
N LEU A 18 -5.29 1.25 -7.28
CA LEU A 18 -5.05 0.33 -6.17
C LEU A 18 -5.83 0.73 -4.91
N ARG A 19 -5.83 2.01 -4.55
CA ARG A 19 -6.51 2.53 -3.36
C ARG A 19 -8.03 2.65 -3.53
N ASN A 20 -8.50 2.73 -4.78
CA ASN A 20 -9.91 2.83 -5.12
C ASN A 20 -10.41 1.55 -5.80
N PHE A 21 -9.99 0.40 -5.28
CA PHE A 21 -10.24 -0.94 -5.83
C PHE A 21 -11.73 -1.31 -5.95
N ASP A 22 -12.58 -0.72 -5.12
CA ASP A 22 -14.04 -0.96 -5.09
C ASP A 22 -14.86 0.02 -5.94
N SER A 23 -14.22 1.05 -6.55
CA SER A 23 -14.87 2.14 -7.25
C SER A 23 -14.50 2.14 -8.70
N GLN A 24 -14.61 1.53 -9.59
CA GLN A 24 -14.21 1.59 -11.02
C GLN A 24 -14.31 3.02 -11.61
N PRO A 25 -13.31 3.89 -11.37
CA PRO A 25 -13.38 5.29 -11.79
C PRO A 25 -13.23 5.47 -13.30
N HIS A 26 -13.86 6.53 -13.86
CA HIS A 26 -13.67 6.94 -15.26
C HIS A 26 -12.46 7.88 -15.42
N VAL A 27 -11.98 8.07 -16.65
CA VAL A 27 -10.76 8.86 -16.98
C VAL A 27 -10.71 10.23 -16.30
N ARG A 28 -11.81 11.02 -16.31
CA ARG A 28 -11.82 12.37 -15.71
C ARG A 28 -11.68 12.32 -14.20
N CYS A 29 -12.24 11.30 -13.54
CA CYS A 29 -12.10 11.08 -12.11
C CYS A 29 -10.63 10.78 -11.77
N ILE A 30 -10.01 9.85 -12.48
CA ILE A 30 -8.60 9.50 -12.31
C ILE A 30 -7.71 10.73 -12.53
N ALA A 31 -7.91 11.44 -13.64
CA ALA A 31 -7.13 12.64 -14.00
C ALA A 31 -7.12 13.69 -12.88
N ARG A 32 -8.31 13.99 -12.34
CA ARG A 32 -8.47 14.99 -11.27
C ARG A 32 -7.77 14.59 -9.97
N ASN A 33 -7.85 13.31 -9.60
CA ASN A 33 -7.30 12.83 -8.32
C ASN A 33 -5.80 12.47 -8.38
N THR A 34 -5.22 12.41 -9.59
CA THR A 34 -3.79 12.11 -9.77
C THR A 34 -2.97 13.33 -10.21
N ASP A 35 -3.63 14.48 -10.41
CA ASP A 35 -3.04 15.70 -10.98
C ASP A 35 -2.36 15.45 -12.34
N VAL A 36 -2.95 14.57 -13.16
CA VAL A 36 -2.52 14.26 -14.51
C VAL A 36 -3.57 14.74 -15.50
N SER A 37 -3.18 15.46 -16.57
CA SER A 37 -4.16 15.94 -17.55
C SER A 37 -5.01 14.80 -18.12
N THR A 38 -6.29 15.05 -18.40
CA THR A 38 -7.24 14.04 -18.94
C THR A 38 -6.70 13.37 -20.21
N SER A 39 -6.06 14.13 -21.11
CA SER A 39 -5.47 13.58 -22.32
C SER A 39 -4.30 12.62 -22.02
N SER A 40 -3.43 12.97 -21.06
CA SER A 40 -2.32 12.10 -20.64
C SER A 40 -2.84 10.86 -19.93
N THR A 41 -3.83 11.02 -19.05
CA THR A 41 -4.48 9.91 -18.32
C THR A 41 -5.07 8.91 -19.32
N GLY A 42 -5.82 9.38 -20.33
CA GLY A 42 -6.38 8.52 -21.36
C GLY A 42 -5.33 7.71 -22.13
N ARG A 43 -4.21 8.38 -22.51
CA ARG A 43 -3.09 7.70 -23.20
C ARG A 43 -2.38 6.67 -22.31
N ILE A 44 -2.19 6.97 -21.04
CA ILE A 44 -1.56 6.06 -20.09
C ILE A 44 -2.47 4.84 -19.87
N LEU A 45 -3.76 5.06 -19.60
CA LEU A 45 -4.73 3.96 -19.40
C LEU A 45 -4.85 3.06 -20.64
N ALA A 46 -4.81 3.63 -21.86
CA ALA A 46 -4.80 2.83 -23.08
C ALA A 46 -3.58 1.88 -23.12
N LYS A 47 -2.37 2.39 -22.83
CA LYS A 47 -1.14 1.58 -22.78
C LYS A 47 -1.16 0.53 -21.67
N LEU A 48 -1.67 0.87 -20.49
CA LEU A 48 -1.82 -0.08 -19.40
C LEU A 48 -2.81 -1.19 -19.76
N ASN A 49 -3.90 -0.85 -20.48
CA ASN A 49 -4.87 -1.81 -20.97
C ASN A 49 -4.31 -2.73 -22.07
N GLU A 50 -3.51 -2.19 -23.02
CA GLU A 50 -2.79 -2.99 -24.05
C GLU A 50 -1.86 -4.06 -23.43
N ARG A 51 -1.38 -3.82 -22.20
CA ARG A 51 -0.51 -4.74 -21.46
C ARG A 51 -1.25 -5.53 -20.38
N ASP A 52 -2.56 -5.44 -20.39
CA ASP A 52 -3.43 -6.14 -19.45
C ASP A 52 -3.16 -5.79 -17.96
N ILE A 53 -2.58 -4.61 -17.70
CA ILE A 53 -2.37 -4.09 -16.33
C ILE A 53 -3.67 -3.52 -15.76
N VAL A 54 -4.46 -2.86 -16.60
CA VAL A 54 -5.80 -2.38 -16.25
C VAL A 54 -6.84 -3.04 -17.15
N GLN A 55 -8.01 -3.25 -16.58
CA GLN A 55 -9.20 -3.66 -17.32
C GLN A 55 -10.08 -2.43 -17.56
N ARG A 56 -10.76 -2.41 -18.69
CA ARG A 56 -11.76 -1.41 -19.01
C ARG A 56 -13.14 -2.06 -19.16
N ARG A 57 -14.16 -1.39 -18.64
CA ARG A 57 -15.56 -1.81 -18.77
C ARG A 57 -16.39 -0.64 -19.24
N GLU A 58 -17.25 -0.88 -20.24
CA GLU A 58 -18.22 0.12 -20.67
C GLU A 58 -19.49 0.02 -19.79
N GLN A 59 -19.92 1.16 -19.27
CA GLN A 59 -21.15 1.28 -18.48
C GLN A 59 -21.93 2.52 -18.94
N GLY A 60 -22.96 2.33 -19.72
CA GLY A 60 -23.66 3.43 -20.39
C GLY A 60 -22.72 4.20 -21.31
N ASN A 61 -22.62 5.50 -21.13
CA ASN A 61 -21.70 6.37 -21.89
C ASN A 61 -20.33 6.57 -21.24
N GLN A 62 -19.99 5.76 -20.26
CA GLN A 62 -18.72 5.89 -19.53
C GLN A 62 -17.86 4.65 -19.67
N THR A 63 -16.56 4.86 -19.80
CA THR A 63 -15.55 3.80 -19.69
C THR A 63 -14.96 3.86 -18.31
N LEU A 64 -15.09 2.77 -17.56
CA LEU A 64 -14.59 2.57 -16.21
C LEU A 64 -13.28 1.75 -16.25
N TYR A 65 -12.44 1.94 -15.27
CA TYR A 65 -11.13 1.29 -15.18
C TYR A 65 -10.90 0.67 -13.80
N SER A 66 -10.29 -0.51 -13.79
CA SER A 66 -9.79 -1.19 -12.58
C SER A 66 -8.44 -1.84 -12.87
N LEU A 67 -7.68 -2.20 -11.84
CA LEU A 67 -6.50 -3.03 -12.01
C LEU A 67 -6.90 -4.47 -12.37
N ASN A 68 -6.09 -5.12 -13.18
CA ASN A 68 -6.24 -6.55 -13.46
C ASN A 68 -5.45 -7.37 -12.42
N TYR A 69 -6.09 -7.72 -11.33
CA TYR A 69 -5.44 -8.45 -10.23
C TYR A 69 -4.97 -9.87 -10.59
N ASP A 70 -5.37 -10.41 -11.74
CA ASP A 70 -4.94 -11.72 -12.23
C ASP A 70 -3.61 -11.65 -13.02
N ASN A 71 -3.25 -10.46 -13.50
CA ASN A 71 -1.99 -10.26 -14.19
C ASN A 71 -0.85 -10.11 -13.15
N PRO A 72 0.17 -11.03 -13.16
CA PRO A 72 1.26 -11.00 -12.19
C PRO A 72 2.11 -9.72 -12.26
N LEU A 73 2.15 -9.02 -13.40
CA LEU A 73 2.88 -7.76 -13.55
C LEU A 73 2.27 -6.63 -12.72
N VAL A 74 0.97 -6.69 -12.37
CA VAL A 74 0.30 -5.67 -11.56
C VAL A 74 0.93 -5.58 -10.17
N ILE A 75 1.31 -6.71 -9.56
CA ILE A 75 2.00 -6.71 -8.26
C ILE A 75 3.28 -5.86 -8.32
N HIS A 76 4.11 -6.02 -9.34
CA HIS A 76 5.37 -5.27 -9.45
C HIS A 76 5.14 -3.78 -9.64
N HIS A 77 4.16 -3.38 -10.46
CA HIS A 77 3.83 -1.96 -10.65
C HIS A 77 3.25 -1.33 -9.37
N CYS A 78 2.36 -2.03 -8.68
CA CYS A 78 1.81 -1.57 -7.41
C CYS A 78 2.88 -1.51 -6.32
N SER A 79 3.77 -2.50 -6.24
CA SER A 79 4.88 -2.52 -5.29
C SER A 79 5.83 -1.35 -5.52
N LEU A 80 6.17 -1.04 -6.78
CA LEU A 80 6.99 0.13 -7.11
C LEU A 80 6.29 1.44 -6.73
N ALA A 81 4.99 1.57 -7.01
CA ALA A 81 4.23 2.76 -6.66
C ALA A 81 4.18 3.00 -5.13
N LEU A 82 3.97 1.93 -4.34
CA LEU A 82 3.99 1.98 -2.88
C LEU A 82 5.38 2.28 -2.32
N ALA A 83 6.44 1.74 -2.92
CA ALA A 83 7.83 2.02 -2.51
C ALA A 83 8.18 3.51 -2.71
N ILE A 84 7.78 4.10 -3.84
CA ILE A 84 7.97 5.54 -4.09
C ILE A 84 7.17 6.38 -3.08
N GLU A 85 5.98 5.95 -2.70
CA GLU A 85 5.20 6.63 -1.69
C GLU A 85 5.88 6.60 -0.31
N PHE A 86 6.46 5.47 0.06
CA PHE A 86 7.27 5.38 1.26
C PHE A 86 8.52 6.27 1.21
N ASP A 87 9.20 6.33 0.06
CA ASP A 87 10.37 7.21 -0.10
C ASP A 87 10.00 8.70 -0.04
N ARG A 88 8.78 9.11 -0.39
CA ARG A 88 8.30 10.50 -0.19
C ARG A 88 8.26 10.90 1.30
N ILE A 89 8.05 9.96 2.20
CA ILE A 89 8.17 10.23 3.65
C ILE A 89 9.59 10.69 3.99
N LYS A 90 10.62 10.14 3.32
CA LYS A 90 12.00 10.56 3.50
C LYS A 90 12.25 12.02 3.11
N GLU A 91 11.60 12.48 2.04
CA GLU A 91 11.75 13.86 1.57
C GLU A 91 11.14 14.87 2.54
N ASN A 92 9.97 14.55 3.10
CA ASN A 92 9.23 15.45 3.98
C ASN A 92 9.58 15.26 5.47
N HIS A 93 9.87 14.03 5.88
CA HIS A 93 10.09 13.62 7.27
C HIS A 93 11.25 12.62 7.39
N PRO A 94 12.52 13.02 7.17
CA PRO A 94 13.66 12.10 7.10
C PRO A 94 13.88 11.31 8.39
N THR A 95 13.64 11.93 9.55
CA THR A 95 13.75 11.25 10.86
C THR A 95 12.70 10.17 11.02
N LEU A 96 11.46 10.43 10.62
CA LEU A 96 10.38 9.45 10.63
C LEU A 96 10.70 8.26 9.72
N HIS A 97 11.12 8.53 8.49
CA HIS A 97 11.51 7.48 7.56
C HIS A 97 12.65 6.60 8.12
N LYS A 98 13.68 7.21 8.73
CA LYS A 98 14.77 6.48 9.38
C LYS A 98 14.27 5.61 10.53
N HIS A 99 13.33 6.12 11.33
CA HIS A 99 12.73 5.40 12.44
C HIS A 99 11.97 4.15 11.94
N LEU A 100 11.09 4.31 10.94
CA LEU A 100 10.35 3.22 10.33
C LEU A 100 11.27 2.15 9.71
N ARG A 101 12.33 2.57 9.01
CA ARG A 101 13.35 1.66 8.48
C ARG A 101 14.07 0.88 9.58
N SER A 102 14.51 1.57 10.66
CA SER A 102 15.16 0.91 11.79
C SER A 102 14.28 -0.16 12.43
N PHE A 103 12.98 0.09 12.54
CA PHE A 103 12.03 -0.89 13.05
C PHE A 103 11.91 -2.09 12.10
N ALA A 104 11.70 -1.85 10.80
CA ALA A 104 11.58 -2.90 9.80
C ALA A 104 12.84 -3.79 9.76
N ASP A 105 14.03 -3.19 9.72
CA ASP A 105 15.31 -3.92 9.70
C ASP A 105 15.54 -4.72 10.99
N SER A 106 15.12 -4.19 12.14
CA SER A 106 15.24 -4.90 13.43
C SER A 106 14.26 -6.06 13.53
N CYS A 107 13.05 -5.90 13.03
CA CYS A 107 12.08 -6.99 12.92
C CYS A 107 12.58 -8.08 11.96
N ASP A 108 13.12 -7.73 10.80
CA ASP A 108 13.67 -8.69 9.84
C ASP A 108 14.83 -9.51 10.47
N LYS A 109 15.73 -8.87 11.22
CA LYS A 109 16.80 -9.55 11.96
C LYS A 109 16.28 -10.48 13.05
N ALA A 110 15.20 -10.12 13.74
CA ALA A 110 14.66 -10.87 14.89
C ALA A 110 13.79 -12.06 14.46
N ILE A 111 13.08 -11.95 13.36
CA ILE A 111 12.01 -12.85 12.94
C ILE A 111 12.26 -13.41 11.52
N GLY A 112 12.93 -12.64 10.66
CA GLY A 112 13.31 -13.04 9.30
C GLY A 112 12.09 -13.22 8.40
N ARG A 113 12.13 -14.26 7.58
CA ARG A 113 11.10 -14.55 6.55
C ARG A 113 9.69 -14.84 7.10
N ASN A 114 9.54 -14.95 8.42
CA ASN A 114 8.23 -15.12 9.04
C ASN A 114 7.44 -13.80 9.13
N ILE A 115 8.09 -12.66 8.85
CA ILE A 115 7.40 -11.40 8.58
C ILE A 115 6.99 -11.38 7.11
N LEU A 116 5.69 -11.36 6.87
CA LEU A 116 5.15 -11.24 5.51
C LEU A 116 5.15 -9.79 5.06
N SER A 117 4.68 -8.88 5.92
CA SER A 117 4.71 -7.44 5.64
C SER A 117 4.63 -6.60 6.90
N ILE A 118 5.12 -5.34 6.83
CA ILE A 118 4.91 -4.29 7.83
C ILE A 118 4.29 -3.09 7.10
N VAL A 119 3.13 -2.63 7.57
CA VAL A 119 2.36 -1.58 6.94
C VAL A 119 2.16 -0.41 7.91
N LEU A 120 2.59 0.78 7.53
CA LEU A 120 2.28 2.02 8.22
C LEU A 120 0.83 2.40 7.91
N PHE A 121 0.04 2.75 8.93
CA PHE A 121 -1.34 3.22 8.75
C PHE A 121 -1.66 4.37 9.72
N GLY A 122 -2.92 4.83 9.74
CA GLY A 122 -3.34 5.94 10.58
C GLY A 122 -2.82 7.30 10.11
N SER A 123 -2.76 8.27 11.01
CA SER A 123 -2.44 9.67 10.70
C SER A 123 -1.07 9.86 10.02
N ALA A 124 -0.09 9.05 10.38
CA ALA A 124 1.24 9.12 9.80
C ALA A 124 1.27 8.67 8.32
N ALA A 125 0.41 7.74 7.91
CA ALA A 125 0.32 7.27 6.53
C ALA A 125 -0.32 8.32 5.61
N ILE A 126 -1.26 9.11 6.11
CA ILE A 126 -1.96 10.16 5.33
C ILE A 126 -1.28 11.54 5.43
N GLY A 127 -0.14 11.63 6.12
CA GLY A 127 0.60 12.89 6.26
C GLY A 127 0.04 13.87 7.29
N GLU A 128 -0.90 13.47 8.12
CA GLU A 128 -1.52 14.26 9.21
C GLU A 128 -0.86 14.00 10.57
N HIS A 129 0.40 13.55 10.55
CA HIS A 129 1.14 13.15 11.74
C HIS A 129 1.47 14.36 12.64
N GLU A 130 0.94 14.34 13.86
CA GLU A 130 1.32 15.29 14.91
C GLU A 130 2.61 14.85 15.60
N LYS A 131 3.41 15.85 16.07
CA LYS A 131 4.73 15.59 16.73
C LYS A 131 4.70 14.64 17.94
N LYS A 132 3.53 14.31 18.47
CA LYS A 132 3.34 13.46 19.65
C LYS A 132 2.43 12.24 19.39
N SER A 133 1.98 11.99 18.17
CA SER A 133 1.17 10.81 17.87
C SER A 133 2.05 9.58 17.68
N ASP A 134 1.54 8.42 18.11
CA ASP A 134 2.20 7.14 17.89
C ASP A 134 2.19 6.78 16.40
N LEU A 135 3.13 5.93 16.00
CA LEU A 135 3.21 5.38 14.67
C LEU A 135 2.52 4.02 14.66
N ASP A 136 1.33 3.97 14.08
CA ASP A 136 0.55 2.75 13.98
C ASP A 136 1.12 1.84 12.88
N LEU A 137 1.57 0.66 13.25
CA LEU A 137 2.11 -0.34 12.33
C LEU A 137 1.32 -1.65 12.42
N LEU A 138 0.89 -2.16 11.27
CA LEU A 138 0.39 -3.52 11.16
C LEU A 138 1.53 -4.44 10.74
N VAL A 139 1.83 -5.44 11.55
CA VAL A 139 2.85 -6.46 11.27
C VAL A 139 2.14 -7.77 10.92
N ILE A 140 2.17 -8.13 9.64
CA ILE A 140 1.58 -9.39 9.16
C ILE A 140 2.64 -10.47 9.21
N THR A 141 2.36 -11.54 9.94
CA THR A 141 3.28 -12.68 10.16
C THR A 141 2.62 -13.99 9.74
N ASP A 142 3.42 -15.03 9.59
CA ASP A 142 2.92 -16.38 9.39
C ASP A 142 2.31 -17.00 10.66
N ASP A 143 2.81 -16.58 11.85
CA ASP A 143 2.37 -17.10 13.15
C ASP A 143 2.42 -16.01 14.25
N LEU A 144 1.45 -16.00 15.16
CA LEU A 144 1.37 -15.09 16.30
C LEU A 144 2.41 -15.35 17.40
N THR A 145 3.14 -16.46 17.36
CA THR A 145 4.26 -16.72 18.30
C THR A 145 5.34 -15.63 18.24
N HIS A 146 5.38 -14.88 17.14
CA HIS A 146 6.32 -13.79 16.92
C HIS A 146 5.91 -12.46 17.57
N THR A 147 4.68 -12.31 18.09
CA THR A 147 4.15 -11.06 18.68
C THR A 147 5.07 -10.48 19.74
N LYS A 148 5.52 -11.30 20.69
CA LYS A 148 6.44 -10.83 21.75
C LYS A 148 7.78 -10.32 21.24
N LYS A 149 8.28 -10.89 20.13
CA LYS A 149 9.52 -10.39 19.50
C LYS A 149 9.30 -9.04 18.85
N VAL A 150 8.16 -8.84 18.20
CA VAL A 150 7.77 -7.54 17.60
C VAL A 150 7.65 -6.47 18.69
N GLU A 151 6.96 -6.76 19.80
CA GLU A 151 6.82 -5.87 20.96
C GLU A 151 8.18 -5.53 21.60
N HIS A 152 9.07 -6.51 21.69
CA HIS A 152 10.43 -6.26 22.22
C HIS A 152 11.22 -5.35 21.28
N VAL A 153 11.13 -5.55 19.96
CA VAL A 153 11.78 -4.68 18.97
C VAL A 153 11.23 -3.26 19.06
N SER A 154 9.90 -3.08 19.15
CA SER A 154 9.31 -1.74 19.25
C SER A 154 9.76 -1.02 20.52
N SER A 155 9.77 -1.70 21.67
CA SER A 155 10.25 -1.13 22.94
C SER A 155 11.70 -0.68 22.88
N ALA A 156 12.58 -1.46 22.25
CA ALA A 156 13.99 -1.13 22.08
C ALA A 156 14.19 0.08 21.14
N ILE A 157 13.41 0.17 20.08
CA ILE A 157 13.45 1.26 19.10
C ILE A 157 12.89 2.55 19.72
N ASN A 158 11.75 2.49 20.41
CA ASN A 158 11.10 3.64 21.03
C ASN A 158 12.00 4.37 22.03
N ALA A 159 12.88 3.64 22.71
CA ALA A 159 13.88 4.24 23.61
C ALA A 159 14.88 5.20 22.92
N SER A 160 14.97 5.16 21.59
CA SER A 160 15.95 5.91 20.80
C SER A 160 15.35 7.01 19.93
N TYR A 161 14.01 7.13 19.88
CA TYR A 161 13.30 8.05 18.98
C TYR A 161 12.22 8.84 19.73
N SER A 162 11.76 9.94 19.13
CA SER A 162 10.79 10.87 19.72
C SER A 162 9.32 10.44 19.53
N HIS A 163 9.06 9.47 18.69
CA HIS A 163 7.71 8.92 18.42
C HIS A 163 7.70 7.46 18.79
N ASP A 164 6.66 7.04 19.48
CA ASP A 164 6.48 5.64 19.81
C ASP A 164 5.88 4.86 18.63
N ILE A 165 6.45 3.69 18.35
CA ILE A 165 5.87 2.73 17.41
C ILE A 165 4.90 1.85 18.21
N SER A 166 3.66 1.79 17.72
CA SER A 166 2.58 0.94 18.25
C SER A 166 2.29 -0.18 17.25
N PRO A 167 2.94 -1.35 17.34
CA PRO A 167 2.74 -2.44 16.40
C PRO A 167 1.54 -3.30 16.81
N THR A 168 0.67 -3.59 15.85
CA THR A 168 -0.36 -4.64 15.94
C THR A 168 0.08 -5.83 15.10
N THR A 169 0.24 -7.01 15.71
CA THR A 169 0.62 -8.24 15.00
C THR A 169 -0.63 -9.05 14.64
N ILE A 170 -0.69 -9.51 13.39
CA ILE A 170 -1.79 -10.30 12.86
C ILE A 170 -1.27 -11.37 11.89
N THR A 171 -1.97 -12.49 11.77
CA THR A 171 -1.69 -13.47 10.70
C THR A 171 -2.37 -13.09 9.39
N GLU A 172 -1.88 -13.64 8.27
CA GLU A 172 -2.50 -13.46 6.96
C GLU A 172 -3.99 -13.84 6.97
N ASP A 173 -4.32 -15.00 7.52
CA ASP A 173 -5.71 -15.50 7.56
C ASP A 173 -6.62 -14.59 8.41
N ALA A 174 -6.12 -14.11 9.55
CA ALA A 174 -6.86 -13.19 10.40
C ALA A 174 -7.07 -11.83 9.69
N PHE A 175 -6.04 -11.31 9.00
CA PHE A 175 -6.14 -10.08 8.25
C PHE A 175 -7.20 -10.19 7.13
N LEU A 176 -7.17 -11.26 6.34
CA LEU A 176 -8.18 -11.54 5.31
C LEU A 176 -9.58 -11.71 5.91
N SER A 177 -9.70 -12.42 7.05
CA SER A 177 -10.97 -12.56 7.76
C SER A 177 -11.58 -11.21 8.15
N GLU A 178 -10.77 -10.28 8.67
CA GLU A 178 -11.23 -8.93 9.03
C GLU A 178 -11.65 -8.12 7.79
N LEU A 179 -10.96 -8.26 6.66
CA LEU A 179 -11.36 -7.65 5.39
C LEU A 179 -12.72 -8.16 4.91
N TYR A 180 -12.95 -9.49 4.94
CA TYR A 180 -14.24 -10.10 4.54
C TYR A 180 -15.40 -9.72 5.48
N LYS A 181 -15.11 -9.40 6.74
CA LYS A 181 -16.09 -8.84 7.68
C LYS A 181 -16.38 -7.36 7.46
N ASN A 182 -15.75 -6.74 6.47
CA ASN A 182 -15.81 -5.29 6.22
C ASN A 182 -15.41 -4.45 7.46
N ASN A 183 -14.43 -4.93 8.24
CA ASN A 183 -13.90 -4.18 9.36
C ASN A 183 -13.26 -2.88 8.87
N LEU A 184 -13.76 -1.75 9.36
CA LEU A 184 -13.42 -0.41 8.87
C LEU A 184 -11.91 -0.11 8.99
N LEU A 185 -11.27 -0.54 10.09
CA LEU A 185 -9.83 -0.36 10.28
C LEU A 185 -9.03 -1.00 9.14
N TYR A 186 -9.32 -2.26 8.83
CA TYR A 186 -8.58 -3.00 7.80
C TYR A 186 -8.92 -2.53 6.38
N GLN A 187 -10.15 -2.06 6.16
CA GLN A 187 -10.52 -1.38 4.91
C GLN A 187 -9.73 -0.07 4.72
N ASN A 188 -9.55 0.72 5.78
CA ASN A 188 -8.72 1.93 5.74
C ASN A 188 -7.24 1.59 5.50
N ILE A 189 -6.72 0.51 6.10
CA ILE A 189 -5.36 0.03 5.83
C ILE A 189 -5.18 -0.32 4.34
N LEU A 190 -6.18 -0.90 3.68
CA LEU A 190 -6.12 -1.15 2.23
C LEU A 190 -6.06 0.15 1.41
N ARG A 191 -6.79 1.19 1.82
CA ARG A 191 -6.91 2.45 1.07
C ARG A 191 -5.72 3.39 1.29
N GLU A 192 -5.15 3.38 2.48
CA GLU A 192 -4.22 4.43 2.93
C GLU A 192 -2.88 3.87 3.41
N GLY A 193 -2.82 2.59 3.70
CA GLY A 193 -1.63 1.95 4.25
C GLY A 193 -0.43 2.01 3.31
N ILE A 194 0.75 2.21 3.89
CA ILE A 194 2.04 2.26 3.19
C ILE A 194 2.91 1.10 3.68
N PRO A 195 3.08 0.04 2.89
CA PRO A 195 4.01 -1.03 3.25
C PRO A 195 5.44 -0.51 3.32
N ILE A 196 6.06 -0.62 4.49
CA ILE A 196 7.46 -0.24 4.74
C ILE A 196 8.41 -1.43 4.63
N HIS A 197 7.86 -2.66 4.63
CA HIS A 197 8.54 -3.93 4.40
C HIS A 197 7.58 -4.93 3.75
N GLY A 198 8.07 -5.77 2.84
CA GLY A 198 7.30 -6.85 2.25
C GLY A 198 6.10 -6.42 1.38
N SER A 199 6.24 -5.34 0.59
CA SER A 199 5.16 -4.79 -0.24
C SER A 199 4.56 -5.80 -1.22
N GLU A 200 5.36 -6.69 -1.83
CA GLU A 200 4.85 -7.73 -2.72
C GLU A 200 3.99 -8.77 -1.98
N ASN A 201 4.40 -9.18 -0.78
CA ASN A 201 3.60 -10.09 0.06
C ASN A 201 2.28 -9.42 0.47
N TYR A 202 2.33 -8.15 0.90
CA TYR A 202 1.13 -7.37 1.19
C TYR A 202 0.16 -7.37 0.01
N LEU A 203 0.65 -7.11 -1.20
CA LEU A 203 -0.16 -7.10 -2.40
C LEU A 203 -0.69 -8.50 -2.75
N ARG A 204 0.11 -9.57 -2.59
CA ARG A 204 -0.37 -10.94 -2.79
C ARG A 204 -1.53 -11.30 -1.86
N ILE A 205 -1.43 -10.88 -0.60
CA ILE A 205 -2.48 -11.08 0.40
C ILE A 205 -3.73 -10.27 0.03
N THR A 206 -3.59 -8.97 -0.18
CA THR A 206 -4.72 -8.08 -0.43
C THR A 206 -5.43 -8.36 -1.76
N PHE A 207 -4.70 -8.79 -2.79
CA PHE A 207 -5.30 -9.18 -4.08
C PHE A 207 -6.21 -10.41 -3.97
N LYS A 208 -6.01 -11.29 -2.97
CA LYS A 208 -6.96 -12.40 -2.71
C LYS A 208 -8.35 -11.84 -2.38
N TYR A 209 -8.41 -10.80 -1.57
CA TYR A 209 -9.65 -10.11 -1.23
C TYR A 209 -10.19 -9.28 -2.41
N MET A 210 -9.35 -8.47 -3.04
CA MET A 210 -9.76 -7.55 -4.13
C MET A 210 -10.39 -8.29 -5.31
N ARG A 211 -9.90 -9.50 -5.66
CA ARG A 211 -10.50 -10.35 -6.72
C ARG A 211 -11.93 -10.77 -6.43
N THR A 212 -12.36 -10.77 -5.18
CA THR A 212 -13.72 -11.22 -4.82
C THR A 212 -14.75 -10.11 -4.87
N ILE A 213 -14.33 -8.85 -5.00
CA ILE A 213 -15.21 -7.69 -4.94
C ILE A 213 -15.21 -6.86 -6.24
N THR A 214 -14.34 -7.17 -7.20
CA THR A 214 -14.25 -6.55 -8.54
C THR A 214 -14.82 -7.46 -9.59
#